data_72e61b9ea4d41e80ec7b882a48aa146a
#
_entry.id   72e61b9ea4d41e80ec7b882a48aa146a
#
_cell.length_a   1.000
_cell.length_b   1.000
_cell.length_c   1.000
_cell.angle_alpha   90.00
_cell.angle_beta   90.00
_cell.angle_gamma   90.00
#
_symmetry.space_group_name_H-M   'P 1'
#
loop_
_entity.id
_entity.type
_entity.pdbx_description
1 polymer ?
#
loop_
_entity_poly.entity_id
_entity_poly.type
_entity_poly.pdbx_seq_one_letter_code
_entity_poly.pdbx_strand_id
1 'polypeptide(L)'
;ANTRVVRRSSALYDADQNSYGSDFIFKELGSYPSKKSARIASLGLILAFLVISTPLRHLIRRFLPKPGDGPDKETRENGWFKGLFKVEAEDGEIKYFQIYGDGDPGYKATAQMVCESAITLAISDELVVGGVLTSAYGLGNPLLDRLINSGIKFEEVIYN
;
A
#
# COMPACT_ATOMS: atom_id res chain seq x y z
N ALA A 1 4.09 3.09 7.13
CA ALA A 1 5.14 3.07 6.08
C ALA A 1 4.74 3.95 4.90
N ASN A 2 3.49 3.89 4.46
CA ASN A 2 3.01 4.56 3.23
C ASN A 2 2.85 6.08 3.35
N THR A 3 2.69 6.61 4.56
CA THR A 3 2.51 8.05 4.82
C THR A 3 3.58 8.93 4.15
N ARG A 4 4.85 8.49 4.13
CA ARG A 4 5.94 9.26 3.50
C ARG A 4 5.78 9.30 1.98
N VAL A 5 5.38 8.20 1.37
CA VAL A 5 5.16 8.10 -0.08
C VAL A 5 3.99 8.96 -0.50
N VAL A 6 2.86 8.87 0.22
CA VAL A 6 1.66 9.67 -0.06
C VAL A 6 1.93 11.17 0.10
N ARG A 7 2.62 11.58 1.17
CA ARG A 7 3.02 12.99 1.35
C ARG A 7 3.99 13.48 0.27
N ARG A 8 4.88 12.60 -0.21
CA ARG A 8 5.76 12.96 -1.33
C ARG A 8 4.97 13.15 -2.60
N SER A 9 3.97 12.29 -2.88
CA SER A 9 3.07 12.47 -4.02
C SER A 9 2.31 13.79 -3.92
N SER A 10 1.72 14.09 -2.76
CA SER A 10 1.04 15.37 -2.53
C SER A 10 1.93 16.57 -2.83
N ALA A 11 3.15 16.59 -2.28
CA ALA A 11 4.10 17.67 -2.51
C ALA A 11 4.53 17.82 -3.99
N LEU A 12 4.57 16.73 -4.75
CA LEU A 12 4.85 16.77 -6.18
C LEU A 12 3.67 17.36 -6.96
N TYR A 13 2.44 16.95 -6.63
CA TYR A 13 1.24 17.51 -7.23
C TYR A 13 1.02 18.98 -6.87
N ASP A 14 1.36 19.39 -5.64
CA ASP A 14 1.32 20.80 -5.22
C ASP A 14 2.25 21.66 -6.08
N ALA A 15 3.45 21.17 -6.41
CA ALA A 15 4.39 21.88 -7.26
C ALA A 15 3.86 22.10 -8.69
N ASP A 16 3.01 21.19 -9.18
CA ASP A 16 2.37 21.27 -10.50
C ASP A 16 1.00 21.96 -10.47
N GLN A 17 0.64 22.62 -9.37
CA GLN A 17 -0.66 23.27 -9.18
C GLN A 17 -1.87 22.31 -9.29
N ASN A 18 -1.66 21.04 -9.09
CA ASN A 18 -2.68 19.99 -9.07
C ASN A 18 -2.80 19.36 -7.67
N SER A 19 -2.95 20.23 -6.67
CA SER A 19 -2.92 19.88 -5.25
C SER A 19 -4.10 19.00 -4.83
N TYR A 20 -3.86 18.16 -3.82
CA TYR A 20 -4.93 17.47 -3.08
C TYR A 20 -5.67 18.38 -2.07
N GLY A 21 -5.32 19.67 -2.01
CA GLY A 21 -5.84 20.63 -1.05
C GLY A 21 -4.80 21.02 0.01
N SER A 22 -4.92 22.25 0.55
CA SER A 22 -3.97 22.81 1.51
C SER A 22 -3.88 22.03 2.83
N ASP A 23 -4.99 21.40 3.22
CA ASP A 23 -5.14 20.68 4.49
C ASP A 23 -5.16 19.15 4.31
N PHE A 24 -4.55 18.65 3.22
CA PHE A 24 -4.50 17.22 2.95
C PHE A 24 -3.86 16.42 4.09
N ILE A 25 -4.61 15.52 4.68
CA ILE A 25 -4.18 14.64 5.78
C ILE A 25 -4.35 13.18 5.36
N PHE A 26 -3.26 12.43 5.37
CA PHE A 26 -3.29 10.98 5.18
C PHE A 26 -3.07 10.23 6.50
N LYS A 27 -3.94 9.30 6.81
CA LYS A 27 -3.84 8.38 7.96
C LYS A 27 -3.98 6.93 7.50
N GLU A 28 -3.11 6.08 8.02
CA GLU A 28 -3.14 4.63 7.78
C GLU A 28 -3.51 3.94 9.08
N LEU A 29 -4.58 3.16 9.06
CA LEU A 29 -5.16 2.52 10.22
C LEU A 29 -5.34 1.02 9.98
N GLY A 30 -5.12 0.22 11.02
CA GLY A 30 -5.49 -1.20 11.00
C GLY A 30 -6.94 -1.38 11.43
N SER A 31 -7.71 -2.15 10.66
CA SER A 31 -9.07 -2.52 11.02
C SER A 31 -9.08 -3.84 11.81
N TYR A 32 -9.82 -3.87 12.90
CA TYR A 32 -9.98 -5.04 13.75
C TYR A 32 -11.44 -5.26 14.09
N PRO A 33 -11.89 -6.52 14.25
CA PRO A 33 -13.30 -6.85 14.53
C PRO A 33 -13.81 -6.28 15.86
N SER A 34 -12.93 -6.02 16.82
CA SER A 34 -13.30 -5.47 18.13
C SER A 34 -12.18 -4.64 18.76
N LYS A 35 -12.57 -3.78 19.73
CA LYS A 35 -11.59 -3.02 20.54
C LYS A 35 -10.64 -3.94 21.33
N LYS A 36 -11.11 -5.13 21.73
CA LYS A 36 -10.27 -6.11 22.44
C LYS A 36 -9.18 -6.67 21.51
N SER A 37 -9.57 -7.09 20.30
CA SER A 37 -8.60 -7.60 19.31
C SER A 37 -7.59 -6.53 18.88
N ALA A 38 -8.03 -5.28 18.72
CA ALA A 38 -7.12 -4.16 18.44
C ALA A 38 -6.08 -3.96 19.55
N ARG A 39 -6.51 -4.00 20.84
CA ARG A 39 -5.59 -3.86 21.98
C ARG A 39 -4.60 -5.02 22.07
N ILE A 40 -5.08 -6.26 21.87
CA ILE A 40 -4.21 -7.46 21.88
C ILE A 40 -3.18 -7.36 20.74
N ALA A 41 -3.58 -6.98 19.53
CA ALA A 41 -2.68 -6.80 18.41
C ALA A 41 -1.66 -5.69 18.67
N SER A 42 -2.09 -4.55 19.23
CA SER A 42 -1.18 -3.45 19.57
C SER A 42 -0.17 -3.85 20.63
N LEU A 43 -0.60 -4.56 21.68
CA LEU A 43 0.29 -5.08 22.72
C LEU A 43 1.28 -6.09 22.14
N GLY A 44 0.81 -6.98 21.26
CA GLY A 44 1.66 -7.95 20.56
C GLY A 44 2.73 -7.28 19.70
N LEU A 45 2.39 -6.20 18.97
CA LEU A 45 3.36 -5.42 18.20
C LEU A 45 4.40 -4.73 19.10
N ILE A 46 3.97 -4.15 20.23
CA ILE A 46 4.90 -3.52 21.19
C ILE A 46 5.86 -4.56 21.76
N LEU A 47 5.35 -5.72 22.16
CA LEU A 47 6.18 -6.81 22.69
C LEU A 47 7.15 -7.34 21.64
N ALA A 48 6.69 -7.54 20.41
CA ALA A 48 7.54 -7.95 19.28
C ALA A 48 8.66 -6.93 19.03
N PHE A 49 8.32 -5.64 19.02
CA PHE A 49 9.31 -4.58 18.88
C PHE A 49 10.34 -4.58 20.02
N LEU A 50 9.90 -4.73 21.27
CA LEU A 50 10.79 -4.82 22.44
C LEU A 50 11.73 -6.03 22.32
N VAL A 51 11.21 -7.19 21.94
CA VAL A 51 12.03 -8.40 21.77
C VAL A 51 13.07 -8.21 20.66
N ILE A 52 12.66 -7.68 19.50
CA ILE A 52 13.56 -7.46 18.36
C ILE A 52 14.62 -6.41 18.67
N SER A 53 14.28 -5.39 19.46
CA SER A 53 15.18 -4.29 19.84
C SER A 53 16.17 -4.67 20.95
N THR A 54 16.00 -5.84 21.57
CA THR A 54 16.84 -6.31 22.68
C THR A 54 17.71 -7.49 22.28
N PRO A 55 18.72 -7.91 23.09
CA PRO A 55 19.50 -9.13 22.85
C PRO A 55 18.67 -10.42 22.75
N LEU A 56 17.43 -10.41 23.28
CA LEU A 56 16.51 -11.55 23.15
C LEU A 56 16.24 -11.95 21.69
N ARG A 57 16.43 -11.03 20.72
CA ARG A 57 16.35 -11.35 19.30
C ARG A 57 17.24 -12.55 18.90
N HIS A 58 18.39 -12.73 19.55
CA HIS A 58 19.28 -13.84 19.24
C HIS A 58 18.69 -15.19 19.66
N LEU A 59 17.86 -15.20 20.72
CA LEU A 59 17.20 -16.41 21.21
C LEU A 59 16.05 -16.83 20.28
N ILE A 60 15.29 -15.86 19.75
CA ILE A 60 14.14 -16.13 18.89
C ILE A 60 14.54 -16.29 17.41
N ARG A 61 15.75 -15.87 17.02
CA ARG A 61 16.21 -15.91 15.62
C ARG A 61 16.10 -17.30 14.99
N ARG A 62 16.29 -18.36 15.78
CA ARG A 62 16.17 -19.75 15.29
C ARG A 62 14.75 -20.18 14.93
N PHE A 63 13.73 -19.42 15.42
CA PHE A 63 12.31 -19.67 15.15
C PHE A 63 11.76 -18.74 14.05
N LEU A 64 12.55 -17.76 13.62
CA LEU A 64 12.17 -16.86 12.56
C LEU A 64 12.55 -17.45 11.20
N PRO A 65 11.78 -17.15 10.13
CA PRO A 65 12.16 -17.50 8.78
C PRO A 65 13.56 -17.00 8.45
N LYS A 66 14.32 -17.79 7.71
CA LYS A 66 15.66 -17.40 7.28
C LYS A 66 15.58 -16.34 6.18
N PRO A 67 16.62 -15.51 6.01
CA PRO A 67 16.70 -14.62 4.86
C PRO A 67 16.57 -15.45 3.55
N GLY A 68 15.61 -15.05 2.70
CA GLY A 68 15.27 -15.76 1.47
C GLY A 68 14.09 -16.74 1.61
N ASP A 69 13.69 -17.09 2.83
CA ASP A 69 12.45 -17.85 3.04
C ASP A 69 11.25 -16.94 2.78
N GLY A 70 10.36 -17.36 1.92
CA GLY A 70 9.08 -16.72 1.65
C GLY A 70 7.91 -17.66 1.91
N PRO A 71 6.68 -17.21 1.72
CA PRO A 71 5.51 -18.07 1.78
C PRO A 71 5.60 -19.16 0.71
N ASP A 72 5.00 -20.31 0.99
CA ASP A 72 4.94 -21.41 0.03
C ASP A 72 4.15 -21.00 -1.24
N LYS A 73 4.20 -21.85 -2.27
CA LYS A 73 3.53 -21.57 -3.53
C LYS A 73 2.03 -21.43 -3.36
N GLU A 74 1.42 -22.28 -2.54
CA GLU A 74 -0.04 -22.28 -2.31
C GLU A 74 -0.48 -20.98 -1.65
N THR A 75 0.21 -20.51 -0.61
CA THR A 75 -0.05 -19.24 0.06
C THR A 75 0.11 -18.05 -0.90
N ARG A 76 1.14 -18.06 -1.75
CA ARG A 76 1.38 -16.99 -2.72
C ARG A 76 0.29 -16.93 -3.78
N GLU A 77 -0.16 -18.08 -4.30
CA GLU A 77 -1.14 -18.14 -5.38
C GLU A 77 -2.57 -17.88 -4.90
N ASN A 78 -2.94 -18.40 -3.73
CA ASN A 78 -4.29 -18.33 -3.16
C ASN A 78 -4.48 -17.13 -2.21
N GLY A 79 -3.43 -16.34 -1.99
CA GLY A 79 -3.51 -15.10 -1.22
C GLY A 79 -4.41 -14.08 -1.91
N TRP A 80 -4.80 -13.08 -1.18
CA TRP A 80 -5.52 -11.90 -1.68
C TRP A 80 -5.23 -10.71 -0.78
N PHE A 81 -5.47 -9.52 -1.29
CA PHE A 81 -5.40 -8.31 -0.49
C PHE A 81 -6.58 -7.39 -0.76
N LYS A 82 -6.93 -6.62 0.24
CA LYS A 82 -7.99 -5.62 0.17
C LYS A 82 -7.58 -4.39 0.95
N GLY A 83 -7.68 -3.23 0.33
CA GLY A 83 -7.55 -1.93 0.98
C GLY A 83 -8.86 -1.17 0.90
N LEU A 84 -9.27 -0.51 1.97
CA LEU A 84 -10.40 0.40 2.00
C LEU A 84 -9.89 1.81 2.28
N PHE A 85 -10.31 2.77 1.46
CA PHE A 85 -9.97 4.17 1.57
C PHE A 85 -11.24 4.96 1.88
N LYS A 86 -11.22 5.72 2.96
CA LYS A 86 -12.20 6.77 3.24
C LYS A 86 -11.58 8.09 2.78
N VAL A 87 -12.23 8.75 1.86
CA VAL A 87 -11.86 10.09 1.40
C VAL A 87 -12.91 11.06 1.91
N GLU A 88 -12.48 12.12 2.54
CA GLU A 88 -13.34 13.20 3.04
C GLU A 88 -12.89 14.50 2.38
N ALA A 89 -13.77 15.09 1.59
CA ALA A 89 -13.52 16.36 0.90
C ALA A 89 -13.79 17.56 1.83
N GLU A 90 -13.29 18.73 1.46
CA GLU A 90 -13.43 19.96 2.25
C GLU A 90 -14.88 20.40 2.45
N ASP A 91 -15.77 20.07 1.51
CA ASP A 91 -17.23 20.31 1.61
C ASP A 91 -17.96 19.30 2.51
N GLY A 92 -17.24 18.33 3.07
CA GLY A 92 -17.78 17.29 3.94
C GLY A 92 -18.33 16.07 3.18
N GLU A 93 -18.20 16.00 1.85
CA GLU A 93 -18.54 14.81 1.09
C GLU A 93 -17.60 13.67 1.48
N ILE A 94 -18.17 12.48 1.72
CA ILE A 94 -17.40 11.28 2.08
C ILE A 94 -17.60 10.23 1.00
N LYS A 95 -16.49 9.76 0.42
CA LYS A 95 -16.46 8.65 -0.52
C LYS A 95 -15.60 7.52 0.00
N TYR A 96 -15.97 6.32 -0.37
CA TYR A 96 -15.19 5.13 -0.06
C TYR A 96 -14.73 4.46 -1.35
N PHE A 97 -13.45 4.12 -1.39
CA PHE A 97 -12.85 3.39 -2.48
C PHE A 97 -12.23 2.11 -1.95
N GLN A 98 -12.27 1.07 -2.77
CA GLN A 98 -11.69 -0.21 -2.45
C GLN A 98 -10.67 -0.59 -3.52
N ILE A 99 -9.52 -1.08 -3.07
CA ILE A 99 -8.58 -1.82 -3.92
C ILE A 99 -8.64 -3.29 -3.52
N TYR A 100 -8.68 -4.17 -4.51
CA TYR A 100 -8.64 -5.62 -4.32
C TYR A 100 -7.77 -6.26 -5.38
N GLY A 101 -7.02 -7.29 -4.99
CA GLY A 101 -6.25 -8.10 -5.92
C GLY A 101 -6.02 -9.50 -5.39
N ASP A 102 -5.87 -10.44 -6.32
CA ASP A 102 -5.53 -11.83 -6.05
C ASP A 102 -4.01 -12.01 -5.91
N GLY A 103 -3.63 -12.98 -5.11
CA GLY A 103 -2.24 -13.28 -4.78
C GLY A 103 -1.78 -12.60 -3.49
N ASP A 104 -0.76 -13.21 -2.88
CA ASP A 104 -0.15 -12.68 -1.67
C ASP A 104 0.39 -11.26 -1.89
N PRO A 105 0.01 -10.29 -1.04
CA PRO A 105 0.42 -8.89 -1.20
C PRO A 105 1.92 -8.66 -1.00
N GLY A 106 2.61 -9.55 -0.26
CA GLY A 106 4.04 -9.43 0.01
C GLY A 106 4.93 -9.85 -1.16
N TYR A 107 4.45 -10.74 -2.03
CA TYR A 107 5.25 -11.31 -3.11
C TYR A 107 4.55 -11.23 -4.46
N LYS A 108 3.49 -12.03 -4.70
CA LYS A 108 2.87 -12.14 -6.03
C LYS A 108 2.28 -10.82 -6.52
N ALA A 109 1.41 -10.20 -5.71
CA ALA A 109 0.79 -8.94 -6.09
C ALA A 109 1.81 -7.79 -6.18
N THR A 110 2.79 -7.75 -5.27
CA THR A 110 3.87 -6.77 -5.33
C THR A 110 4.73 -6.96 -6.58
N ALA A 111 5.10 -8.20 -6.94
CA ALA A 111 5.86 -8.47 -8.16
C ALA A 111 5.08 -8.04 -9.41
N GLN A 112 3.77 -8.33 -9.46
CA GLN A 112 2.89 -7.89 -10.54
C GLN A 112 2.89 -6.35 -10.66
N MET A 113 2.67 -5.63 -9.57
CA MET A 113 2.67 -4.16 -9.56
C MET A 113 4.02 -3.57 -10.00
N VAL A 114 5.14 -4.18 -9.60
CA VAL A 114 6.48 -3.74 -10.00
C VAL A 114 6.72 -4.00 -11.50
N CYS A 115 6.32 -5.16 -12.01
CA CYS A 115 6.42 -5.48 -13.44
C CYS A 115 5.58 -4.52 -14.28
N GLU A 116 4.33 -4.26 -13.91
CA GLU A 116 3.49 -3.31 -14.61
C GLU A 116 4.06 -1.88 -14.58
N SER A 117 4.64 -1.47 -13.45
CA SER A 117 5.34 -0.19 -13.34
C SER A 117 6.55 -0.10 -14.28
N ALA A 118 7.36 -1.16 -14.33
CA ALA A 118 8.53 -1.22 -15.21
C ALA A 118 8.13 -1.18 -16.71
N ILE A 119 7.07 -1.91 -17.08
CA ILE A 119 6.55 -1.89 -18.45
C ILE A 119 5.99 -0.50 -18.76
N THR A 120 5.24 0.13 -17.85
CA THR A 120 4.75 1.50 -18.05
C THR A 120 5.89 2.46 -18.33
N LEU A 121 6.98 2.41 -17.54
CA LEU A 121 8.17 3.23 -17.77
C LEU A 121 8.83 2.99 -19.14
N ALA A 122 8.78 1.75 -19.62
CA ALA A 122 9.46 1.37 -20.86
C ALA A 122 8.72 1.75 -22.15
N ILE A 123 7.38 1.77 -22.10
CA ILE A 123 6.56 1.87 -23.32
C ILE A 123 5.56 3.01 -23.34
N SER A 124 5.38 3.77 -22.23
CA SER A 124 4.41 4.86 -22.22
C SER A 124 5.03 6.14 -22.76
N ASP A 125 4.44 6.69 -23.80
CA ASP A 125 4.82 7.98 -24.37
C ASP A 125 4.23 9.16 -23.59
N GLU A 126 3.34 8.90 -22.63
CA GLU A 126 2.66 9.93 -21.82
C GLU A 126 3.49 10.41 -20.63
N LEU A 127 4.59 9.72 -20.32
CA LEU A 127 5.47 10.06 -19.19
C LEU A 127 6.41 11.20 -19.56
N VAL A 128 6.09 12.40 -19.12
CA VAL A 128 6.83 13.63 -19.46
C VAL A 128 7.77 14.12 -18.35
N VAL A 129 7.71 13.52 -17.16
CA VAL A 129 8.45 13.97 -15.98
C VAL A 129 9.50 12.95 -15.56
N GLY A 130 10.76 13.39 -15.50
CA GLY A 130 11.87 12.58 -15.00
C GLY A 130 12.28 12.95 -13.58
N GLY A 131 13.01 12.05 -12.91
CA GLY A 131 13.58 12.29 -11.59
C GLY A 131 13.26 11.19 -10.57
N VAL A 132 13.42 11.50 -9.28
CA VAL A 132 13.08 10.62 -8.16
C VAL A 132 11.63 10.90 -7.77
N LEU A 133 10.72 10.11 -8.33
CA LEU A 133 9.28 10.31 -8.23
C LEU A 133 8.61 9.15 -7.48
N THR A 134 7.39 9.38 -7.03
CA THR A 134 6.51 8.29 -6.58
C THR A 134 5.80 7.67 -7.78
N SER A 135 5.40 6.41 -7.68
CA SER A 135 4.69 5.73 -8.76
C SER A 135 3.37 6.42 -9.14
N ALA A 136 2.64 6.94 -8.16
CA ALA A 136 1.40 7.68 -8.43
C ALA A 136 1.64 8.94 -9.26
N TYR A 137 2.65 9.73 -8.92
CA TYR A 137 2.95 10.96 -9.63
C TYR A 137 3.65 10.71 -10.98
N GLY A 138 4.65 9.82 -10.98
CA GLY A 138 5.49 9.61 -12.17
C GLY A 138 4.89 8.71 -13.23
N LEU A 139 3.95 7.82 -12.87
CA LEU A 139 3.34 6.86 -13.79
C LEU A 139 1.83 7.10 -14.00
N GLY A 140 1.18 7.76 -13.06
CA GLY A 140 -0.20 8.24 -13.15
C GLY A 140 -1.21 7.23 -13.72
N ASN A 141 -2.08 7.72 -14.60
CA ASN A 141 -3.13 6.93 -15.24
C ASN A 141 -2.61 5.77 -16.11
N PRO A 142 -1.52 5.90 -16.88
CA PRO A 142 -0.97 4.77 -17.63
C PRO A 142 -0.67 3.55 -16.77
N LEU A 143 -0.14 3.74 -15.54
CA LEU A 143 0.04 2.62 -14.61
C LEU A 143 -1.29 2.12 -14.06
N LEU A 144 -2.20 3.02 -13.69
CA LEU A 144 -3.51 2.64 -13.15
C LEU A 144 -4.27 1.73 -14.13
N ASP A 145 -4.32 2.11 -15.40
CA ASP A 145 -5.01 1.34 -16.46
C ASP A 145 -4.36 -0.05 -16.65
N ARG A 146 -3.04 -0.12 -16.60
CA ARG A 146 -2.33 -1.40 -16.67
C ARG A 146 -2.61 -2.29 -15.47
N LEU A 147 -2.64 -1.73 -14.25
CA LEU A 147 -2.98 -2.48 -13.04
C LEU A 147 -4.41 -3.02 -13.08
N ILE A 148 -5.37 -2.23 -13.58
CA ILE A 148 -6.76 -2.68 -13.79
C ILE A 148 -6.79 -3.82 -14.80
N ASN A 149 -6.14 -3.66 -15.95
CA ASN A 149 -6.09 -4.68 -17.00
C ASN A 149 -5.37 -5.96 -16.54
N SER A 150 -4.46 -5.87 -15.59
CA SER A 150 -3.76 -7.01 -14.99
C SER A 150 -4.56 -7.71 -13.88
N GLY A 151 -5.77 -7.23 -13.55
CA GLY A 151 -6.71 -7.87 -12.62
C GLY A 151 -6.80 -7.23 -11.23
N ILE A 152 -6.09 -6.13 -10.98
CA ILE A 152 -6.28 -5.35 -9.75
C ILE A 152 -7.53 -4.50 -9.91
N LYS A 153 -8.46 -4.59 -8.96
CA LYS A 153 -9.72 -3.87 -9.00
C LYS A 153 -9.65 -2.60 -8.16
N PHE A 154 -10.12 -1.51 -8.73
CA PHE A 154 -10.30 -0.22 -8.05
C PHE A 154 -11.77 0.15 -8.22
N GLU A 155 -12.49 0.25 -7.13
CA GLU A 155 -13.95 0.43 -7.14
C GLU A 155 -14.35 1.49 -6.11
N GLU A 156 -15.29 2.35 -6.49
CA GLU A 156 -16.03 3.13 -5.50
C GLU A 156 -17.07 2.23 -4.85
N VAL A 157 -17.15 2.25 -3.52
CA VAL A 157 -18.05 1.38 -2.76
C VAL A 157 -18.94 2.21 -1.83
N ILE A 158 -20.19 1.81 -1.71
CA ILE A 158 -21.11 2.40 -0.72
C ILE A 158 -20.89 1.67 0.61
N TYR A 159 -20.49 2.43 1.61
CA TYR A 159 -20.29 1.92 2.97
C TYR A 159 -21.42 2.46 3.86
N ASN A 160 -22.34 1.58 4.23
CA ASN A 160 -23.46 1.90 5.11
C ASN A 160 -23.11 1.62 6.57
#